data_fc73562c122246f5543ff90c693403d5
#
_entry.id   fc73562c122246f5543ff90c693403d5
#
_cell.length_a   1.000
_cell.length_b   1.000
_cell.length_c   1.000
_cell.angle_alpha   90.00
_cell.angle_beta   90.00
_cell.angle_gamma   90.00
#
_symmetry.space_group_name_H-M   'P 1'
#
loop_
_entity.id
_entity.type
_entity.pdbx_description
1 polymer ?
#
loop_
_entity_poly.entity_id
_entity_poly.type
_entity_poly.pdbx_seq_one_letter_code
_entity_poly.pdbx_strand_id
1 'polypeptide(L)'
;EVNQPGNYTVTVTTVEGCEKTRTFTVEASNIATLDNIDVTDGDISNNQVNILTSGEGIYEYELINSLGESTGFQNESIFTEVAPGIYTVNIMDVKNDCGLISDTFSVIGFPQFFTPNNDTINDYWQVYGVSSQFQPNSKIFIFDRYGKLLSQIDPKSKGWDGTYNGQPMPTNDYWFSVTLQDGRVFKSHFTLKR
;
A
#
# COMPACT_ATOMS: atom_id res chain seq x y z
N GLU A 1 42.12 3.68 3.21
CA GLU A 1 40.67 3.59 3.08
C GLU A 1 40.21 4.54 1.97
N VAL A 2 39.31 4.09 1.10
CA VAL A 2 38.81 4.87 -0.02
C VAL A 2 37.29 5.02 0.18
N ASN A 3 36.79 6.26 0.20
CA ASN A 3 35.40 6.61 0.49
C ASN A 3 34.76 7.54 -0.55
N GLN A 4 35.39 7.70 -1.72
CA GLN A 4 34.86 8.47 -2.83
C GLN A 4 34.65 7.54 -4.03
N PRO A 5 33.59 7.69 -4.83
CA PRO A 5 33.45 6.98 -6.07
C PRO A 5 34.57 7.29 -7.07
N GLY A 6 35.02 6.29 -7.81
CA GLY A 6 36.08 6.47 -8.80
C GLY A 6 36.87 5.19 -9.08
N ASN A 7 37.80 5.28 -10.02
CA ASN A 7 38.71 4.21 -10.36
C ASN A 7 40.01 4.38 -9.58
N TYR A 8 40.37 3.36 -8.83
CA TYR A 8 41.56 3.34 -7.97
C TYR A 8 42.53 2.26 -8.42
N THR A 9 43.82 2.55 -8.26
CA THR A 9 44.89 1.63 -8.59
C THR A 9 45.74 1.40 -7.35
N VAL A 10 45.98 0.15 -7.00
CA VAL A 10 46.88 -0.27 -5.94
C VAL A 10 48.09 -0.93 -6.58
N THR A 11 49.28 -0.40 -6.29
CA THR A 11 50.58 -0.98 -6.67
C THR A 11 51.28 -1.48 -5.43
N VAL A 12 51.65 -2.74 -5.44
CA VAL A 12 52.48 -3.37 -4.40
C VAL A 12 53.87 -3.60 -4.98
N THR A 13 54.89 -3.06 -4.27
CA THR A 13 56.30 -3.22 -4.65
C THR A 13 57.01 -4.07 -3.61
N THR A 14 57.72 -5.12 -4.02
CA THR A 14 58.54 -5.93 -3.13
C THR A 14 59.84 -5.19 -2.79
N VAL A 15 60.55 -5.66 -1.76
CA VAL A 15 61.86 -5.11 -1.37
C VAL A 15 62.94 -5.24 -2.47
N GLU A 16 62.74 -6.15 -3.42
CA GLU A 16 63.61 -6.38 -4.56
C GLU A 16 63.18 -5.55 -5.80
N GLY A 17 62.15 -4.67 -5.66
CA GLY A 17 61.74 -3.75 -6.70
C GLY A 17 60.72 -4.34 -7.70
N CYS A 18 60.16 -5.55 -7.48
CA CYS A 18 59.09 -6.10 -8.32
C CYS A 18 57.77 -5.44 -8.00
N GLU A 19 57.06 -4.97 -9.03
CA GLU A 19 55.76 -4.29 -8.88
C GLU A 19 54.61 -5.12 -9.46
N LYS A 20 53.47 -5.07 -8.76
CA LYS A 20 52.19 -5.59 -9.26
C LYS A 20 51.10 -4.59 -8.99
N THR A 21 50.40 -4.23 -10.03
CA THR A 21 49.30 -3.24 -10.01
C THR A 21 47.95 -3.92 -10.22
N ARG A 22 46.96 -3.48 -9.46
CA ARG A 22 45.55 -3.83 -9.67
C ARG A 22 44.67 -2.57 -9.65
N THR A 23 43.70 -2.52 -10.57
CA THR A 23 42.71 -1.47 -10.63
C THR A 23 41.38 -2.03 -10.11
N PHE A 24 40.64 -1.22 -9.35
CA PHE A 24 39.29 -1.50 -8.90
C PHE A 24 38.46 -0.20 -8.96
N THR A 25 37.14 -0.37 -9.15
CA THR A 25 36.20 0.75 -9.20
C THR A 25 35.41 0.79 -7.89
N VAL A 26 35.28 1.98 -7.29
CA VAL A 26 34.35 2.27 -6.22
C VAL A 26 33.15 2.99 -6.84
N GLU A 27 31.98 2.40 -6.73
CA GLU A 27 30.74 2.97 -7.24
C GLU A 27 29.97 3.65 -6.12
N ALA A 28 29.31 4.77 -6.43
CA ALA A 28 28.41 5.42 -5.51
C ALA A 28 27.17 4.58 -5.24
N SER A 29 26.68 4.62 -4.03
CA SER A 29 25.37 4.13 -3.63
C SER A 29 24.87 4.96 -2.44
N ASN A 30 23.58 5.10 -2.32
CA ASN A 30 22.93 5.76 -1.17
C ASN A 30 21.59 5.10 -0.88
N ILE A 31 21.06 5.38 0.31
CA ILE A 31 19.68 5.04 0.66
C ILE A 31 18.71 5.70 -0.34
N ALA A 32 17.63 5.02 -0.69
CA ALA A 32 16.63 5.56 -1.59
C ALA A 32 16.01 6.86 -1.06
N THR A 33 15.65 7.76 -1.96
CA THR A 33 14.68 8.81 -1.68
C THR A 33 13.34 8.38 -2.24
N LEU A 34 12.29 8.32 -1.43
CA LEU A 34 10.93 8.07 -1.90
C LEU A 34 10.37 9.39 -2.45
N ASP A 35 10.14 9.44 -3.76
CA ASP A 35 9.63 10.64 -4.43
C ASP A 35 8.10 10.66 -4.42
N ASN A 36 7.45 9.53 -4.71
CA ASN A 36 5.99 9.40 -4.69
C ASN A 36 5.55 7.92 -4.63
N ILE A 37 4.30 7.69 -4.24
CA ILE A 37 3.59 6.42 -4.37
C ILE A 37 2.33 6.68 -5.20
N ASP A 38 2.34 6.23 -6.45
CA ASP A 38 1.19 6.35 -7.35
C ASP A 38 0.28 5.14 -7.18
N VAL A 39 -0.96 5.38 -6.72
CA VAL A 39 -1.95 4.33 -6.49
C VAL A 39 -3.10 4.49 -7.47
N THR A 40 -3.34 3.46 -8.29
CA THR A 40 -4.56 3.30 -9.08
C THR A 40 -5.43 2.29 -8.35
N ASP A 41 -6.55 2.75 -7.79
CA ASP A 41 -7.39 1.96 -6.90
C ASP A 41 -8.90 2.18 -7.15
N GLY A 42 -9.74 1.55 -6.32
CA GLY A 42 -11.21 1.60 -6.43
C GLY A 42 -11.81 0.36 -7.06
N ASP A 43 -10.99 -0.57 -7.51
CA ASP A 43 -11.39 -1.91 -7.93
C ASP A 43 -11.10 -2.93 -6.80
N ILE A 44 -11.65 -4.13 -6.92
CA ILE A 44 -11.38 -5.24 -5.97
C ILE A 44 -10.12 -6.00 -6.34
N SER A 45 -9.74 -6.05 -7.61
CA SER A 45 -8.70 -6.95 -8.10
C SER A 45 -7.71 -6.34 -9.08
N ASN A 46 -7.92 -5.11 -9.55
CA ASN A 46 -7.07 -4.49 -10.57
C ASN A 46 -6.32 -3.25 -10.05
N ASN A 47 -6.10 -3.17 -8.73
CA ASN A 47 -5.34 -2.04 -8.19
C ASN A 47 -3.86 -2.20 -8.51
N GLN A 48 -3.22 -1.09 -8.79
CA GLN A 48 -1.80 -1.02 -9.09
C GLN A 48 -1.14 0.03 -8.19
N VAL A 49 0.05 -0.28 -7.73
CA VAL A 49 0.90 0.62 -6.94
C VAL A 49 2.23 0.75 -7.66
N ASN A 50 2.65 1.97 -7.93
CA ASN A 50 3.95 2.29 -8.51
C ASN A 50 4.75 3.16 -7.54
N ILE A 51 5.90 2.67 -7.11
CA ILE A 51 6.79 3.34 -6.16
C ILE A 51 7.83 4.12 -6.97
N LEU A 52 7.81 5.44 -6.84
CA LEU A 52 8.77 6.32 -7.51
C LEU A 52 9.88 6.67 -6.54
N THR A 53 11.10 6.31 -6.91
CA THR A 53 12.30 6.55 -6.10
C THR A 53 13.41 7.17 -6.93
N SER A 54 14.28 7.92 -6.25
CA SER A 54 15.52 8.45 -6.79
C SER A 54 16.70 8.09 -5.89
N GLY A 55 17.92 8.17 -6.45
CA GLY A 55 19.17 7.86 -5.78
C GLY A 55 20.16 7.14 -6.70
N GLU A 56 21.36 6.85 -6.17
CA GLU A 56 22.44 6.18 -6.91
C GLU A 56 22.55 4.68 -6.59
N GLY A 57 21.62 4.15 -5.78
CA GLY A 57 21.54 2.75 -5.37
C GLY A 57 20.91 1.83 -6.43
N ILE A 58 20.83 0.56 -6.07
CA ILE A 58 19.96 -0.44 -6.70
C ILE A 58 18.96 -0.83 -5.64
N TYR A 59 17.66 -0.64 -5.92
CA TYR A 59 16.63 -0.74 -4.91
C TYR A 59 15.73 -1.94 -5.15
N GLU A 60 15.36 -2.59 -4.05
CA GLU A 60 14.30 -3.59 -4.00
C GLU A 60 13.13 -3.09 -3.16
N TYR A 61 11.94 -3.53 -3.51
CA TYR A 61 10.68 -3.05 -2.97
C TYR A 61 9.86 -4.20 -2.39
N GLU A 62 9.24 -3.97 -1.25
CA GLU A 62 8.37 -4.91 -0.57
C GLU A 62 7.11 -4.19 -0.09
N LEU A 63 5.94 -4.81 -0.21
CA LEU A 63 4.71 -4.35 0.43
C LEU A 63 4.35 -5.28 1.60
N ILE A 64 4.00 -4.69 2.73
CA ILE A 64 3.50 -5.39 3.90
C ILE A 64 2.10 -4.87 4.20
N ASN A 65 1.10 -5.76 4.26
CA ASN A 65 -0.27 -5.40 4.60
C ASN A 65 -0.46 -5.21 6.12
N SER A 66 -1.65 -4.77 6.54
CA SER A 66 -1.97 -4.54 7.95
C SER A 66 -2.00 -5.81 8.82
N LEU A 67 -2.00 -7.00 8.22
CA LEU A 67 -1.89 -8.29 8.92
C LEU A 67 -0.45 -8.75 9.08
N GLY A 68 0.53 -8.01 8.51
CA GLY A 68 1.94 -8.37 8.52
C GLY A 68 2.34 -9.34 7.41
N GLU A 69 1.47 -9.59 6.44
CA GLU A 69 1.79 -10.42 5.28
C GLU A 69 2.59 -9.61 4.28
N SER A 70 3.71 -10.15 3.84
CA SER A 70 4.67 -9.53 2.93
C SER A 70 4.58 -10.11 1.53
N THR A 71 4.78 -9.28 0.51
CA THR A 71 5.00 -9.73 -0.88
C THR A 71 6.38 -10.32 -1.09
N GLY A 72 7.31 -10.10 -0.15
CA GLY A 72 8.74 -10.26 -0.35
C GLY A 72 9.33 -9.12 -1.18
N PHE A 73 10.67 -9.00 -1.15
CA PHE A 73 11.39 -8.01 -1.94
C PHE A 73 11.44 -8.39 -3.42
N GLN A 74 11.27 -7.40 -4.30
CA GLN A 74 11.37 -7.51 -5.75
C GLN A 74 12.10 -6.30 -6.33
N ASN A 75 12.69 -6.46 -7.53
CA ASN A 75 13.40 -5.37 -8.21
C ASN A 75 12.45 -4.35 -8.86
N GLU A 76 11.26 -4.81 -9.27
CA GLU A 76 10.25 -3.97 -9.92
C GLU A 76 9.59 -3.07 -8.88
N SER A 77 9.48 -1.77 -9.21
CA SER A 77 8.80 -0.79 -8.37
C SER A 77 7.27 -0.81 -8.53
N ILE A 78 6.75 -1.64 -9.45
CA ILE A 78 5.32 -1.75 -9.76
C ILE A 78 4.76 -3.03 -9.17
N PHE A 79 3.67 -2.89 -8.41
CA PHE A 79 2.88 -3.98 -7.88
C PHE A 79 1.51 -3.97 -8.54
N THR A 80 1.08 -5.10 -9.08
CA THR A 80 -0.23 -5.30 -9.70
C THR A 80 -1.10 -6.20 -8.84
N GLU A 81 -2.42 -6.16 -9.06
CA GLU A 81 -3.40 -6.98 -8.32
C GLU A 81 -3.33 -6.78 -6.79
N VAL A 82 -2.96 -5.57 -6.35
CA VAL A 82 -2.85 -5.24 -4.94
C VAL A 82 -4.25 -5.21 -4.33
N ALA A 83 -4.48 -6.02 -3.30
CA ALA A 83 -5.76 -6.03 -2.60
C ALA A 83 -6.01 -4.67 -1.91
N PRO A 84 -7.28 -4.22 -1.79
CA PRO A 84 -7.58 -3.01 -1.05
C PRO A 84 -7.18 -3.13 0.43
N GLY A 85 -6.60 -2.05 0.99
CA GLY A 85 -6.14 -2.05 2.37
C GLY A 85 -5.13 -0.95 2.67
N ILE A 86 -4.49 -1.06 3.81
CA ILE A 86 -3.39 -0.17 4.23
C ILE A 86 -2.10 -0.99 4.19
N TYR A 87 -1.06 -0.40 3.61
CA TYR A 87 0.23 -1.04 3.39
C TYR A 87 1.37 -0.20 3.91
N THR A 88 2.43 -0.89 4.29
CA THR A 88 3.77 -0.31 4.43
C THR A 88 4.59 -0.74 3.21
N VAL A 89 5.23 0.20 2.53
CA VAL A 89 6.27 -0.08 1.55
C VAL A 89 7.62 -0.04 2.25
N ASN A 90 8.46 -1.02 1.99
CA ASN A 90 9.86 -1.04 2.34
C ASN A 90 10.69 -0.93 1.06
N ILE A 91 11.71 -0.08 1.08
CA ILE A 91 12.63 0.15 -0.04
C ILE A 91 14.05 -0.01 0.49
N MET A 92 14.75 -1.01 -0.02
CA MET A 92 16.09 -1.42 0.45
C MET A 92 17.12 -1.18 -0.65
N ASP A 93 18.27 -0.58 -0.29
CA ASP A 93 19.43 -0.55 -1.18
C ASP A 93 20.17 -1.89 -1.13
N VAL A 94 20.25 -2.58 -2.27
CA VAL A 94 20.95 -3.88 -2.41
C VAL A 94 22.30 -3.75 -3.09
N LYS A 95 22.68 -2.56 -3.54
CA LYS A 95 23.98 -2.32 -4.18
C LYS A 95 25.14 -2.36 -3.18
N ASN A 96 24.99 -1.62 -2.08
CA ASN A 96 26.02 -1.50 -1.04
C ASN A 96 25.44 -1.55 0.38
N ASP A 97 24.21 -2.02 0.55
CA ASP A 97 23.52 -2.13 1.85
C ASP A 97 23.50 -0.80 2.62
N CYS A 98 23.19 0.30 1.90
CA CYS A 98 23.17 1.64 2.49
C CYS A 98 21.98 1.86 3.42
N GLY A 99 21.01 0.93 3.46
CA GLY A 99 19.88 0.94 4.39
C GLY A 99 18.53 0.73 3.75
N LEU A 100 17.51 0.88 4.58
CA LEU A 100 16.10 0.67 4.24
C LEU A 100 15.30 1.91 4.66
N ILE A 101 14.36 2.33 3.82
CA ILE A 101 13.34 3.32 4.17
C ILE A 101 11.96 2.67 4.11
N SER A 102 11.02 3.23 4.86
CA SER A 102 9.63 2.75 4.90
C SER A 102 8.66 3.92 4.89
N ASP A 103 7.54 3.74 4.21
CA ASP A 103 6.40 4.66 4.27
C ASP A 103 5.09 3.88 4.21
N THR A 104 3.97 4.55 4.53
CA THR A 104 2.66 3.93 4.56
C THR A 104 1.71 4.59 3.57
N PHE A 105 0.87 3.79 2.93
CA PHE A 105 -0.13 4.26 1.98
C PHE A 105 -1.41 3.42 2.04
N SER A 106 -2.47 3.87 1.36
CA SER A 106 -3.73 3.16 1.30
C SER A 106 -4.15 2.86 -0.14
N VAL A 107 -4.76 1.69 -0.32
CA VAL A 107 -5.41 1.24 -1.55
C VAL A 107 -6.90 1.15 -1.26
N ILE A 108 -7.71 1.99 -1.90
CA ILE A 108 -9.15 2.07 -1.68
C ILE A 108 -9.85 0.92 -2.38
N GLY A 109 -10.83 0.32 -1.70
CA GLY A 109 -11.71 -0.67 -2.30
C GLY A 109 -13.01 -0.88 -1.53
N PHE A 110 -13.95 -1.61 -2.14
CA PHE A 110 -15.30 -1.75 -1.65
C PHE A 110 -15.67 -3.23 -1.55
N PRO A 111 -16.03 -3.76 -0.34
CA PRO A 111 -16.48 -5.15 -0.21
C PRO A 111 -17.71 -5.41 -1.06
N GLN A 112 -17.71 -6.50 -1.82
CA GLN A 112 -18.88 -6.91 -2.64
C GLN A 112 -20.00 -7.53 -1.79
N PHE A 113 -19.66 -8.03 -0.61
CA PHE A 113 -20.63 -8.58 0.33
C PHE A 113 -20.10 -8.48 1.77
N PHE A 114 -21.01 -8.66 2.72
CA PHE A 114 -20.68 -8.87 4.13
C PHE A 114 -21.72 -9.79 4.78
N THR A 115 -21.35 -10.39 5.93
CA THR A 115 -22.11 -11.45 6.60
C THR A 115 -22.20 -11.18 8.09
N PRO A 116 -23.13 -10.30 8.55
CA PRO A 116 -23.21 -9.89 9.96
C PRO A 116 -23.84 -11.04 10.81
N ASN A 117 -23.04 -12.04 11.16
CA ASN A 117 -23.37 -13.22 11.94
C ASN A 117 -22.64 -13.30 13.29
N ASN A 118 -21.79 -12.29 13.61
CA ASN A 118 -20.95 -12.18 14.81
C ASN A 118 -19.87 -13.27 14.92
N ASP A 119 -19.37 -13.78 13.79
CA ASP A 119 -18.22 -14.70 13.77
C ASP A 119 -16.87 -13.96 13.65
N THR A 120 -16.88 -12.63 13.64
CA THR A 120 -15.75 -11.69 13.47
C THR A 120 -15.19 -11.59 12.05
N ILE A 121 -15.79 -12.29 11.08
CA ILE A 121 -15.37 -12.29 9.68
C ILE A 121 -16.45 -11.58 8.84
N ASN A 122 -16.11 -10.48 8.20
CA ASN A 122 -17.02 -9.70 7.36
C ASN A 122 -18.34 -9.29 8.04
N ASP A 123 -18.34 -9.09 9.36
CA ASP A 123 -19.52 -8.69 10.13
C ASP A 123 -19.97 -7.25 9.82
N TYR A 124 -19.10 -6.45 9.26
CA TYR A 124 -19.34 -5.03 8.95
C TYR A 124 -19.00 -4.73 7.51
N TRP A 125 -19.81 -3.90 6.87
CA TRP A 125 -19.44 -3.30 5.59
C TRP A 125 -18.73 -1.97 5.82
N GLN A 126 -17.48 -1.87 5.41
CA GLN A 126 -16.66 -0.65 5.48
C GLN A 126 -15.82 -0.54 4.21
N VAL A 127 -15.50 0.68 3.81
CA VAL A 127 -14.56 0.95 2.72
C VAL A 127 -13.16 0.54 3.17
N TYR A 128 -12.48 -0.26 2.38
CA TYR A 128 -11.07 -0.60 2.62
C TYR A 128 -10.15 0.59 2.33
N GLY A 129 -9.04 0.70 3.06
CA GLY A 129 -8.06 1.76 2.90
C GLY A 129 -8.43 3.08 3.59
N VAL A 130 -9.64 3.21 4.17
CA VAL A 130 -10.00 4.38 4.99
C VAL A 130 -9.65 4.14 6.46
N SER A 131 -9.20 5.20 7.14
CA SER A 131 -8.86 5.13 8.57
C SER A 131 -8.77 6.53 9.18
N SER A 132 -8.31 6.63 10.43
CA SER A 132 -7.99 7.92 11.05
C SER A 132 -6.80 8.63 10.38
N GLN A 133 -5.92 7.90 9.69
CA GLN A 133 -4.76 8.43 8.99
C GLN A 133 -5.07 8.68 7.50
N PHE A 134 -5.78 7.74 6.87
CA PHE A 134 -6.07 7.78 5.43
C PHE A 134 -7.55 8.07 5.19
N GLN A 135 -7.84 9.14 4.46
CA GLN A 135 -9.20 9.55 4.06
C GLN A 135 -10.19 9.77 5.24
N PRO A 136 -9.75 10.34 6.40
CA PRO A 136 -10.56 10.38 7.64
C PRO A 136 -11.84 11.19 7.56
N ASN A 137 -11.97 12.06 6.55
CA ASN A 137 -13.14 12.94 6.34
C ASN A 137 -14.01 12.49 5.17
N SER A 138 -13.85 11.24 4.70
CA SER A 138 -14.70 10.66 3.65
C SER A 138 -16.15 10.60 4.10
N LYS A 139 -17.06 10.77 3.14
CA LYS A 139 -18.51 10.66 3.37
C LYS A 139 -18.99 9.33 2.75
N ILE A 140 -19.51 8.45 3.58
CA ILE A 140 -19.92 7.10 3.20
C ILE A 140 -21.39 6.94 3.56
N PHE A 141 -22.23 6.69 2.54
CA PHE A 141 -23.68 6.55 2.69
C PHE A 141 -24.14 5.21 2.13
N ILE A 142 -25.06 4.54 2.83
CA ILE A 142 -25.70 3.29 2.44
C ILE A 142 -27.18 3.53 2.17
N PHE A 143 -27.67 2.95 1.08
CA PHE A 143 -29.05 3.09 0.63
C PHE A 143 -29.69 1.72 0.36
N ASP A 144 -31.02 1.66 0.45
CA ASP A 144 -31.77 0.55 -0.08
C ASP A 144 -31.99 0.68 -1.61
N ARG A 145 -32.63 -0.32 -2.21
CA ARG A 145 -32.94 -0.34 -3.65
C ARG A 145 -33.84 0.79 -4.14
N TYR A 146 -34.50 1.49 -3.23
CA TYR A 146 -35.41 2.61 -3.55
C TYR A 146 -34.72 3.97 -3.35
N GLY A 147 -33.43 3.97 -3.00
CA GLY A 147 -32.66 5.18 -2.74
C GLY A 147 -32.89 5.79 -1.35
N LYS A 148 -33.55 5.06 -0.44
CA LYS A 148 -33.72 5.51 0.95
C LYS A 148 -32.39 5.36 1.69
N LEU A 149 -31.93 6.43 2.34
CA LEU A 149 -30.74 6.41 3.17
C LEU A 149 -30.98 5.53 4.42
N LEU A 150 -30.13 4.53 4.59
CA LEU A 150 -30.13 3.61 5.72
C LEU A 150 -29.07 3.96 6.76
N SER A 151 -27.88 4.33 6.32
CA SER A 151 -26.77 4.64 7.23
C SER A 151 -25.81 5.65 6.62
N GLN A 152 -25.22 6.45 7.48
CA GLN A 152 -23.99 7.19 7.20
C GLN A 152 -22.89 6.59 8.07
N ILE A 153 -21.80 6.12 7.42
CA ILE A 153 -20.70 5.42 8.08
C ILE A 153 -19.58 6.43 8.37
N ASP A 154 -19.07 6.41 9.59
CA ASP A 154 -17.84 7.09 9.94
C ASP A 154 -16.65 6.27 9.41
N PRO A 155 -15.71 6.85 8.61
CA PRO A 155 -14.51 6.18 8.13
C PRO A 155 -13.65 5.54 9.24
N LYS A 156 -13.75 6.06 10.48
CA LYS A 156 -13.01 5.58 11.66
C LYS A 156 -13.73 4.47 12.43
N SER A 157 -14.98 4.16 12.04
CA SER A 157 -15.78 3.11 12.69
C SER A 157 -15.50 1.74 12.09
N LYS A 158 -16.07 0.71 12.68
CA LYS A 158 -16.04 -0.66 12.12
C LYS A 158 -16.83 -0.79 10.81
N GLY A 159 -17.76 0.13 10.54
CA GLY A 159 -18.65 0.07 9.38
C GLY A 159 -20.12 -0.16 9.75
N TRP A 160 -20.93 -0.49 8.72
CA TRP A 160 -22.36 -0.78 8.87
C TRP A 160 -22.58 -2.27 9.22
N ASP A 161 -23.32 -2.53 10.29
CA ASP A 161 -23.64 -3.86 10.81
C ASP A 161 -24.87 -4.51 10.15
N GLY A 162 -25.44 -3.90 9.13
CA GLY A 162 -26.64 -4.40 8.46
C GLY A 162 -27.95 -4.15 9.22
N THR A 163 -27.99 -3.15 10.12
CA THR A 163 -29.22 -2.76 10.83
C THR A 163 -29.73 -1.40 10.34
N TYR A 164 -31.04 -1.18 10.48
CA TYR A 164 -31.70 0.11 10.30
C TYR A 164 -32.71 0.32 11.45
N ASN A 165 -32.59 1.42 12.19
CA ASN A 165 -33.39 1.70 13.38
C ASN A 165 -33.41 0.53 14.40
N GLY A 166 -32.26 -0.14 14.58
CA GLY A 166 -32.08 -1.26 15.50
C GLY A 166 -32.71 -2.58 15.01
N GLN A 167 -33.22 -2.64 13.78
CA GLN A 167 -33.79 -3.85 13.20
C GLN A 167 -32.85 -4.40 12.11
N PRO A 168 -32.61 -5.72 12.08
CA PRO A 168 -31.83 -6.36 11.06
C PRO A 168 -32.45 -6.15 9.66
N MET A 169 -31.64 -5.73 8.72
CA MET A 169 -32.05 -5.64 7.31
C MET A 169 -31.96 -7.03 6.66
N PRO A 170 -32.85 -7.36 5.71
CA PRO A 170 -32.88 -8.65 5.05
C PRO A 170 -31.67 -8.88 4.15
N THR A 171 -31.37 -10.14 3.85
CA THR A 171 -30.45 -10.52 2.77
C THR A 171 -30.92 -9.88 1.46
N ASN A 172 -30.12 -8.99 0.90
CA ASN A 172 -30.42 -8.25 -0.32
C ASN A 172 -29.19 -7.47 -0.79
N ASP A 173 -29.30 -6.83 -1.97
CA ASP A 173 -28.35 -5.85 -2.43
C ASP A 173 -28.68 -4.47 -1.85
N TYR A 174 -27.62 -3.76 -1.49
CA TYR A 174 -27.63 -2.40 -0.97
C TYR A 174 -26.67 -1.55 -1.78
N TRP A 175 -26.95 -0.26 -1.86
CA TRP A 175 -26.15 0.67 -2.64
C TRP A 175 -25.34 1.57 -1.73
N PHE A 176 -24.16 1.97 -2.19
CA PHE A 176 -23.36 2.95 -1.50
C PHE A 176 -23.04 4.16 -2.38
N SER A 177 -22.77 5.28 -1.72
CA SER A 177 -22.14 6.45 -2.29
C SER A 177 -21.01 6.88 -1.36
N VAL A 178 -19.80 6.87 -1.88
CA VAL A 178 -18.59 7.27 -1.14
C VAL A 178 -17.99 8.48 -1.83
N THR A 179 -17.79 9.55 -1.06
CA THR A 179 -16.97 10.70 -1.46
C THR A 179 -15.75 10.71 -0.57
N LEU A 180 -14.59 10.44 -1.15
CA LEU A 180 -13.31 10.45 -0.44
C LEU A 180 -12.90 11.88 -0.11
N GLN A 181 -11.98 12.03 0.85
CA GLN A 181 -11.46 13.34 1.25
C GLN A 181 -10.73 14.04 0.11
N ASP A 182 -10.10 13.29 -0.82
CA ASP A 182 -9.43 13.80 -2.02
C ASP A 182 -10.39 14.22 -3.15
N GLY A 183 -11.71 14.04 -2.95
CA GLY A 183 -12.77 14.43 -3.88
C GLY A 183 -13.21 13.33 -4.84
N ARG A 184 -12.56 12.17 -4.90
CA ARG A 184 -13.01 11.03 -5.71
C ARG A 184 -14.36 10.52 -5.22
N VAL A 185 -15.24 10.16 -6.16
CA VAL A 185 -16.61 9.70 -5.85
C VAL A 185 -16.84 8.32 -6.45
N PHE A 186 -17.29 7.39 -5.62
CA PHE A 186 -17.62 6.03 -6.00
C PHE A 186 -19.07 5.71 -5.66
N LYS A 187 -19.76 5.02 -6.57
CA LYS A 187 -21.14 4.54 -6.37
C LYS A 187 -21.26 3.15 -6.95
N SER A 188 -21.71 2.21 -6.15
CA SER A 188 -21.95 0.83 -6.59
C SER A 188 -22.89 0.15 -5.59
N HIS A 189 -22.95 -1.17 -5.62
CA HIS A 189 -23.75 -1.98 -4.72
C HIS A 189 -22.91 -3.08 -4.09
N PHE A 190 -23.44 -3.66 -3.03
CA PHE A 190 -22.91 -4.82 -2.33
C PHE A 190 -24.05 -5.66 -1.77
N THR A 191 -23.79 -6.91 -1.45
CA THR A 191 -24.78 -7.85 -0.92
C THR A 191 -24.63 -8.05 0.58
N LEU A 192 -25.72 -7.86 1.34
CA LEU A 192 -25.83 -8.35 2.71
C LEU A 192 -26.33 -9.80 2.65
N LYS A 193 -25.61 -10.72 3.29
CA LYS A 193 -25.96 -12.15 3.40
C LYS A 193 -26.16 -12.52 4.87
N ARG A 194 -27.28 -13.16 5.20
CA ARG A 194 -27.60 -13.72 6.53
C ARG A 194 -27.92 -15.18 6.43
#